data_c1fdd3ffb54a9b160b9fdf77df445918
#
_entry.id   c1fdd3ffb54a9b160b9fdf77df445918
#
_cell.length_a   1.000
_cell.length_b   1.000
_cell.length_c   1.000
_cell.angle_alpha   90.00
_cell.angle_beta   90.00
_cell.angle_gamma   90.00
#
_symmetry.space_group_name_H-M   'P 1'
#
loop_
_entity.id
_entity.type
_entity.pdbx_description
1 polymer ?
#
loop_
_entity_poly.entity_id
_entity_poly.type
_entity_poly.pdbx_seq_one_letter_code
_entity_poly.pdbx_strand_id
1 'polypeptide(L)'
;LLTKDATPGIAYVIKSQIEGIISSGILRLKVKNKEIENEYLALCLNSILGQMQSERDGGGSIITHWRPEQIKSILIPVLPKPTQQKIANLVQKSHEARSKAKQLLEEAKQKVENLIEVKS
;
A
#
# COMPACT_ATOMS: atom_id res chain seq x y z
N LEU A 1 0.06 -0.11 7.15
CA LEU A 1 -0.03 1.35 7.34
C LEU A 1 -1.09 1.95 6.45
N LEU A 2 -1.85 2.86 6.96
CA LEU A 2 -2.90 3.57 6.23
C LEU A 2 -2.77 5.07 6.47
N THR A 3 -2.74 5.86 5.39
CA THR A 3 -2.74 7.32 5.52
C THR A 3 -4.13 7.82 5.87
N LYS A 4 -4.22 8.76 6.80
CA LYS A 4 -5.49 9.33 7.25
C LYS A 4 -5.59 10.84 7.08
N ASP A 5 -4.48 11.52 6.84
CA ASP A 5 -4.42 12.97 6.65
C ASP A 5 -3.86 13.32 5.27
N ALA A 6 -4.10 14.53 4.80
CA ALA A 6 -3.66 15.08 3.52
C ALA A 6 -4.20 14.29 2.33
N THR A 7 -3.61 13.15 2.00
CA THR A 7 -4.12 12.23 0.98
C THR A 7 -4.52 10.93 1.67
N PRO A 8 -5.73 10.85 2.26
CA PRO A 8 -6.15 9.66 3.00
C PRO A 8 -6.46 8.49 2.07
N GLY A 9 -6.34 7.29 2.59
CA GLY A 9 -6.73 6.07 1.90
C GLY A 9 -5.62 5.32 1.18
N ILE A 10 -4.37 5.74 1.32
CA ILE A 10 -3.24 4.99 0.77
C ILE A 10 -2.80 3.95 1.79
N ALA A 11 -2.84 2.68 1.41
CA ALA A 11 -2.52 1.56 2.27
C ALA A 11 -1.26 0.84 1.82
N TYR A 12 -0.48 0.36 2.77
CA TYR A 12 0.74 -0.38 2.55
C TYR A 12 0.87 -1.51 3.56
N VAL A 13 1.24 -2.70 3.10
CA VAL A 13 1.45 -3.87 3.95
C VAL A 13 2.90 -3.94 4.37
N ILE A 14 3.15 -4.01 5.68
CA ILE A 14 4.49 -4.24 6.22
C ILE A 14 4.72 -5.73 6.29
N LYS A 15 5.69 -6.23 5.54
CA LYS A 15 5.99 -7.66 5.42
C LYS A 15 7.14 -8.12 6.31
N SER A 16 7.97 -7.19 6.76
CA SER A 16 9.11 -7.49 7.62
C SER A 16 8.99 -6.72 8.92
N GLN A 17 9.61 -7.25 9.96
CA GLN A 17 9.66 -6.55 11.23
C GLN A 17 10.59 -5.35 11.11
N ILE A 18 10.03 -4.15 11.28
CA ILE A 18 10.79 -2.91 11.27
C ILE A 18 10.51 -2.15 12.55
N GLU A 19 11.56 -1.51 13.06
CA GLU A 19 11.44 -0.60 14.19
C GLU A 19 11.30 0.82 13.67
N GLY A 20 10.43 1.59 14.28
CA GLY A 20 10.23 2.96 13.88
C GLY A 20 9.00 3.57 14.53
N ILE A 21 8.86 4.86 14.32
CA ILE A 21 7.75 5.66 14.83
C ILE A 21 6.94 6.16 13.66
N ILE A 22 5.62 5.91 13.67
CA ILE A 22 4.73 6.44 12.65
C ILE A 22 4.33 7.88 12.99
N SER A 23 4.14 8.69 11.97
CA SER A 23 3.67 10.06 12.16
C SER A 23 2.18 10.08 12.49
N SER A 24 1.69 11.22 12.99
CA SER A 24 0.27 11.38 13.32
C SER A 24 -0.65 11.24 12.11
N GLY A 25 -0.14 11.45 10.89
CA GLY A 25 -0.92 11.30 9.66
C GLY A 25 -1.03 9.87 9.16
N ILE A 26 -0.46 8.91 9.86
CA ILE A 26 -0.45 7.49 9.48
C ILE A 26 -1.07 6.67 10.60
N LEU A 27 -1.95 5.75 10.22
CA LEU A 27 -2.58 4.82 11.15
C LEU A 27 -2.06 3.42 10.91
N ARG A 28 -1.66 2.76 12.00
CA ARG A 28 -1.25 1.36 11.98
C ARG A 28 -2.47 0.48 12.21
N LEU A 29 -2.73 -0.40 11.26
CA LEU A 29 -3.84 -1.36 11.34
C LEU A 29 -3.31 -2.78 11.47
N LYS A 30 -3.96 -3.57 12.31
CA LYS A 30 -3.69 -4.99 12.44
C LYS A 30 -4.95 -5.76 12.09
N VAL A 31 -4.84 -6.68 11.13
CA VAL A 31 -5.98 -7.49 10.71
C VAL A 31 -6.20 -8.61 11.72
N LYS A 32 -7.36 -8.62 12.34
CA LYS A 32 -7.74 -9.65 13.32
C LYS A 32 -8.57 -10.77 12.70
N ASN A 33 -9.29 -10.49 11.62
CA ASN A 33 -10.14 -11.46 10.94
C ASN A 33 -9.29 -12.30 9.99
N LYS A 34 -9.19 -13.60 10.29
CA LYS A 34 -8.40 -14.55 9.51
C LYS A 34 -8.99 -14.85 8.13
N GLU A 35 -10.22 -14.44 7.88
CA GLU A 35 -10.86 -14.60 6.56
C GLU A 35 -10.41 -13.56 5.54
N ILE A 36 -9.63 -12.57 5.97
CA ILE A 36 -9.16 -11.47 5.11
C ILE A 36 -7.64 -11.50 5.01
N GLU A 37 -7.12 -11.59 3.79
CA GLU A 37 -5.69 -11.48 3.51
C GLU A 37 -5.24 -10.03 3.55
N ASN A 38 -4.07 -9.77 4.14
CA ASN A 38 -3.53 -8.42 4.28
C ASN A 38 -3.35 -7.71 2.94
N GLU A 39 -2.80 -8.39 1.94
CA GLU A 39 -2.59 -7.82 0.60
C GLU A 39 -3.93 -7.51 -0.08
N TYR A 40 -4.92 -8.37 0.10
CA TYR A 40 -6.26 -8.14 -0.41
C TYR A 40 -6.89 -6.90 0.23
N LEU A 41 -6.78 -6.78 1.55
CA LEU A 41 -7.31 -5.62 2.28
C LEU A 41 -6.66 -4.33 1.80
N ALA A 42 -5.33 -4.31 1.69
CA ALA A 42 -4.60 -3.14 1.21
C ALA A 42 -5.02 -2.76 -0.21
N LEU A 43 -5.21 -3.74 -1.08
CA LEU A 43 -5.67 -3.49 -2.45
C LEU A 43 -7.09 -2.91 -2.46
N CYS A 44 -8.00 -3.42 -1.63
CA CYS A 44 -9.35 -2.86 -1.50
C CYS A 44 -9.31 -1.41 -1.04
N LEU A 45 -8.46 -1.09 -0.07
CA LEU A 45 -8.31 0.27 0.44
C LEU A 45 -7.71 1.21 -0.61
N ASN A 46 -6.80 0.71 -1.44
CA ASN A 46 -6.18 1.47 -2.54
C ASN A 46 -7.05 1.49 -3.80
N SER A 47 -8.10 0.68 -3.85
CA SER A 47 -9.00 0.61 -5.01
C SER A 47 -9.99 1.77 -5.03
N ILE A 48 -10.76 1.82 -6.12
CA ILE A 48 -11.79 2.82 -6.30
C ILE A 48 -12.85 2.76 -5.18
N LEU A 49 -13.12 1.56 -4.68
CA LEU A 49 -14.09 1.35 -3.59
C LEU A 49 -13.65 2.05 -2.31
N GLY A 50 -12.39 1.85 -1.90
CA GLY A 50 -11.83 2.52 -0.73
C GLY A 50 -11.70 4.03 -0.93
N GLN A 51 -11.29 4.46 -2.11
CA GLN A 51 -11.19 5.87 -2.45
C GLN A 51 -12.53 6.58 -2.37
N MET A 52 -13.58 5.99 -2.90
CA MET A 52 -14.93 6.56 -2.83
C MET A 52 -15.40 6.71 -1.38
N GLN A 53 -15.14 5.73 -0.53
CA GLN A 53 -15.53 5.80 0.87
C GLN A 53 -14.73 6.86 1.64
N SER A 54 -13.43 7.00 1.37
CA SER A 54 -12.61 8.03 2.01
C SER A 54 -13.02 9.43 1.57
N GLU A 55 -13.35 9.62 0.31
CA GLU A 55 -13.87 10.90 -0.20
C GLU A 55 -15.20 11.26 0.41
N ARG A 56 -16.11 10.30 0.52
CA ARG A 56 -17.41 10.50 1.19
C ARG A 56 -17.22 10.97 2.64
N ASP A 57 -16.33 10.30 3.37
CA ASP A 57 -16.07 10.59 4.77
C ASP A 57 -15.34 11.94 4.94
N GLY A 58 -14.54 12.32 3.94
CA GLY A 58 -13.86 13.61 3.90
C GLY A 58 -14.76 14.78 3.59
N GLY A 59 -16.01 14.55 3.17
CA GLY A 59 -17.01 15.59 2.90
C GLY A 59 -16.64 16.54 1.77
N GLY A 60 -15.77 16.14 0.84
CA GLY A 60 -15.31 16.99 -0.26
C GLY A 60 -14.35 18.09 0.16
N SER A 61 -13.88 18.10 1.39
CA SER A 61 -12.93 19.07 1.91
C SER A 61 -11.54 18.90 1.27
N ILE A 62 -10.84 20.01 1.06
CA ILE A 62 -9.48 20.00 0.52
C ILE A 62 -8.50 19.39 1.49
N ILE A 63 -8.68 19.64 2.80
CA ILE A 63 -7.88 19.05 3.87
C ILE A 63 -8.78 18.09 4.62
N THR A 64 -8.55 16.80 4.44
CA THR A 64 -9.36 15.77 5.06
C THR A 64 -8.58 15.06 6.14
N HIS A 65 -9.23 14.91 7.28
CA HIS A 65 -8.77 14.05 8.36
C HIS A 65 -9.70 12.86 8.41
N TRP A 66 -9.17 11.69 8.10
CA TRP A 66 -9.94 10.46 8.16
C TRP A 66 -9.87 9.92 9.58
N ARG A 67 -10.97 10.00 10.29
CA ARG A 67 -11.01 9.63 11.72
C ARG A 67 -11.08 8.12 11.90
N PRO A 68 -10.54 7.57 13.00
CA PRO A 68 -10.61 6.13 13.27
C PRO A 68 -12.03 5.56 13.24
N GLU A 69 -13.04 6.30 13.69
CA GLU A 69 -14.43 5.86 13.66
C GLU A 69 -14.93 5.69 12.23
N GLN A 70 -14.54 6.58 11.33
CA GLN A 70 -14.86 6.49 9.91
C GLN A 70 -14.15 5.32 9.25
N ILE A 71 -12.89 5.11 9.58
CA ILE A 71 -12.09 3.98 9.05
C ILE A 71 -12.71 2.66 9.46
N LYS A 72 -13.17 2.53 10.71
CA LYS A 72 -13.85 1.34 11.19
C LYS A 72 -15.16 1.05 10.46
N SER A 73 -15.77 2.05 9.86
CA SER A 73 -17.03 1.92 9.13
C SER A 73 -16.85 1.56 7.65
N ILE A 74 -15.62 1.38 7.18
CA ILE A 74 -15.35 1.01 5.79
C ILE A 74 -15.88 -0.38 5.51
N LEU A 75 -16.60 -0.50 4.40
CA LEU A 75 -17.14 -1.76 3.93
C LEU A 75 -16.17 -2.41 2.94
N ILE A 76 -15.76 -3.63 3.25
CA ILE A 76 -14.86 -4.43 2.41
C ILE A 76 -15.60 -5.70 1.99
N PRO A 77 -15.67 -6.01 0.68
CA PRO A 77 -16.28 -7.26 0.25
C PRO A 77 -15.40 -8.44 0.68
N VAL A 78 -15.97 -9.35 1.46
CA VAL A 78 -15.26 -10.55 1.90
C VAL A 78 -15.49 -11.65 0.87
N LEU A 79 -14.55 -11.79 -0.06
CA LEU A 79 -14.56 -12.82 -1.08
C LEU A 79 -14.07 -14.16 -0.51
N PRO A 80 -14.38 -15.29 -1.16
CA PRO A 80 -13.82 -16.58 -0.75
C PRO A 80 -12.29 -16.53 -0.69
N LYS A 81 -11.70 -17.23 0.28
CA LYS A 81 -10.25 -17.27 0.49
C LYS A 81 -9.45 -17.58 -0.78
N PRO A 82 -9.82 -18.59 -1.59
CA PRO A 82 -9.07 -18.86 -2.83
C PRO A 82 -9.04 -17.67 -3.79
N THR A 83 -10.13 -16.90 -3.88
CA THR A 83 -10.20 -15.71 -4.72
C THR A 83 -9.31 -14.60 -4.16
N GLN A 84 -9.36 -14.37 -2.86
CA GLN A 84 -8.47 -13.40 -2.19
C GLN A 84 -7.01 -13.78 -2.41
N GLN A 85 -6.68 -15.06 -2.32
CA GLN A 85 -5.31 -15.55 -2.49
C GLN A 85 -4.79 -15.32 -3.91
N LYS A 86 -5.65 -15.53 -4.92
CA LYS A 86 -5.30 -15.23 -6.32
C LYS A 86 -5.00 -13.75 -6.51
N ILE A 87 -5.81 -12.88 -5.92
CA ILE A 87 -5.60 -11.43 -5.98
C ILE A 87 -4.31 -11.06 -5.26
N ALA A 88 -4.09 -11.59 -4.08
CA ALA A 88 -2.86 -11.34 -3.31
C ALA A 88 -1.61 -11.78 -4.07
N ASN A 89 -1.68 -12.91 -4.77
CA ASN A 89 -0.58 -13.42 -5.60
C ASN A 89 -0.27 -12.48 -6.77
N LEU A 90 -1.27 -11.88 -7.38
CA LEU A 90 -1.07 -10.88 -8.44
C LEU A 90 -0.37 -9.63 -7.91
N VAL A 91 -0.78 -9.17 -6.73
CA VAL A 91 -0.13 -8.03 -6.07
C VAL A 91 1.33 -8.36 -5.75
N GLN A 92 1.58 -9.56 -5.23
CA GLN A 92 2.94 -10.02 -4.93
C GLN A 92 3.83 -10.05 -6.18
N LYS A 93 3.33 -10.56 -7.28
CA LYS A 93 4.05 -10.56 -8.57
C LYS A 93 4.36 -9.15 -9.05
N SER A 94 3.43 -8.21 -8.85
CA SER A 94 3.63 -6.80 -9.18
C SER A 94 4.79 -6.20 -8.37
N HIS A 95 4.85 -6.49 -7.08
CA HIS A 95 5.95 -6.02 -6.22
C HIS A 95 7.29 -6.61 -6.63
N GLU A 96 7.33 -7.89 -6.94
CA GLU A 96 8.54 -8.57 -7.41
C GLU A 96 9.03 -7.99 -8.74
N ALA A 97 8.12 -7.73 -9.68
CA ALA A 97 8.45 -7.12 -10.97
C ALA A 97 9.02 -5.71 -10.79
N ARG A 98 8.44 -4.92 -9.89
CA ARG A 98 8.93 -3.57 -9.60
C ARG A 98 10.32 -3.61 -8.96
N SER A 99 10.55 -4.51 -8.03
CA SER A 99 11.85 -4.69 -7.39
C SER A 99 12.92 -5.08 -8.40
N LYS A 100 12.59 -6.03 -9.29
CA LYS A 100 13.50 -6.47 -10.36
C LYS A 100 13.80 -5.35 -11.35
N ALA A 101 12.79 -4.58 -11.74
CA ALA A 101 12.98 -3.43 -12.64
C ALA A 101 13.91 -2.39 -12.02
N LYS A 102 13.76 -2.10 -10.74
CA LYS A 102 14.62 -1.19 -9.99
C LYS A 102 16.06 -1.67 -9.96
N GLN A 103 16.26 -2.97 -9.72
CA GLN A 103 17.57 -3.60 -9.69
C GLN A 103 18.26 -3.53 -11.05
N LEU A 104 17.54 -3.84 -12.13
CA LEU A 104 18.08 -3.77 -13.49
C LEU A 104 18.47 -2.36 -13.89
N LEU A 105 17.67 -1.38 -13.48
CA LEU A 105 18.00 0.03 -13.74
C LEU A 105 19.28 0.45 -13.01
N GLU A 106 19.45 0.01 -11.78
CA GLU A 106 20.66 0.28 -10.99
C GLU A 106 21.90 -0.37 -11.61
N GLU A 107 21.79 -1.60 -12.10
CA GLU A 107 22.85 -2.26 -12.82
C GLU A 107 23.25 -1.52 -14.09
N ALA A 108 22.27 -1.01 -14.83
CA ALA A 108 22.51 -0.22 -16.03
C ALA A 108 23.28 1.07 -15.71
N LYS A 109 22.88 1.77 -14.65
CA LYS A 109 23.58 2.97 -14.18
C LYS A 109 25.02 2.66 -13.78
N GLN A 110 25.22 1.57 -13.06
CA GLN A 110 26.54 1.13 -12.61
C GLN A 110 27.48 0.85 -13.79
N LYS A 111 26.97 0.21 -14.83
CA LYS A 111 27.76 -0.04 -16.04
C LYS A 111 28.19 1.24 -16.74
N VAL A 112 27.31 2.23 -16.81
CA VAL A 112 27.67 3.52 -17.40
C VAL A 112 28.74 4.23 -16.56
N GLU A 113 28.58 4.26 -15.25
CA GLU A 113 29.55 4.86 -14.33
C GLU A 113 30.93 4.18 -14.43
N ASN A 114 30.97 2.85 -14.49
CA ASN A 114 32.21 2.10 -14.62
C ASN A 114 32.92 2.41 -15.95
N LEU A 115 32.18 2.57 -17.04
CA LEU A 115 32.74 2.94 -18.33
C LEU A 115 33.33 4.35 -18.34
N ILE A 116 32.71 5.28 -17.64
CA ILE A 116 33.18 6.65 -17.51
C ILE A 116 34.48 6.66 -16.67
N GLU A 117 34.53 5.94 -15.57
CA GLU A 117 35.72 5.85 -14.71
C GLU A 117 36.92 5.24 -15.43
N VAL A 118 36.69 4.22 -16.24
CA VAL A 118 37.77 3.56 -17.03
C VAL A 118 38.35 4.49 -18.08
N LYS A 119 37.57 5.44 -18.59
CA LYS A 119 38.03 6.40 -19.60
C LYS A 119 38.67 7.64 -19.02
N SER A 120 38.50 7.85 -17.76
CA SER A 120 39.14 8.96 -17.07
C SER A 120 40.43 8.50 -16.40
#